data_7cef9b92579e4b47f0f01c134376af12
#
_entry.id   7cef9b92579e4b47f0f01c134376af12
#
_cell.length_a   1.000
_cell.length_b   1.000
_cell.length_c   1.000
_cell.angle_alpha   90.00
_cell.angle_beta   90.00
_cell.angle_gamma   90.00
#
_symmetry.space_group_name_H-M   'P 1'
#
loop_
_entity.id
_entity.type
_entity.pdbx_description
1 polymer ?
#
loop_
_entity_poly.entity_id
_entity_poly.type
_entity_poly.pdbx_seq_one_letter_code
_entity_poly.pdbx_strand_id
1 'polypeptide(L)'
;MSFDLDAVRAQFPALAIQDNGRRRIYLDNPAGTQVPGGVAAAMSECLLQSNANLGGYFASSAAADEVVDSAREAMARLLNASSAREIVFGQNMTTITMHLSRSIGRLFQPGDEIILSRMDHDANVWPWVLMAKELELEVRWLPFSPETFEFDLHDLDELLTDRTRLICVGGASNLTGTLNDVTSICARARAAGVLSYVDAVQSVPHVATDVQAIGCDFLVCSPYKFFGPHQGVLWGRLDVLEQLEPYKVRPAPTDVPGSF
;
A
#
# COMPACT_ATOMS: atom_id res chain seq x y z
N MET A 1 21.91 -14.11 18.06
CA MET A 1 21.36 -13.28 19.17
C MET A 1 19.95 -13.81 19.42
N SER A 2 19.58 -14.08 20.67
CA SER A 2 18.21 -14.46 21.02
C SER A 2 17.30 -13.22 20.91
N PHE A 3 16.10 -13.38 20.35
CA PHE A 3 15.09 -12.31 20.31
C PHE A 3 14.60 -12.00 21.72
N ASP A 4 14.81 -10.75 22.19
CA ASP A 4 14.37 -10.28 23.50
C ASP A 4 12.93 -9.75 23.41
N LEU A 5 11.97 -10.62 23.67
CA LEU A 5 10.56 -10.30 23.62
C LEU A 5 10.16 -9.23 24.65
N ASP A 6 10.73 -9.26 25.85
CA ASP A 6 10.37 -8.31 26.90
C ASP A 6 10.86 -6.91 26.59
N ALA A 7 12.07 -6.76 26.05
CA ALA A 7 12.59 -5.48 25.60
C ALA A 7 11.76 -4.91 24.42
N VAL A 8 11.29 -5.77 23.49
CA VAL A 8 10.40 -5.34 22.41
C VAL A 8 9.05 -4.88 22.96
N ARG A 9 8.43 -5.67 23.85
CA ARG A 9 7.12 -5.34 24.43
C ARG A 9 7.14 -4.06 25.26
N ALA A 10 8.24 -3.79 25.96
CA ALA A 10 8.42 -2.58 26.77
C ALA A 10 8.35 -1.27 25.94
N GLN A 11 8.56 -1.34 24.64
CA GLN A 11 8.43 -0.18 23.75
C GLN A 11 6.98 0.25 23.51
N PHE A 12 6.00 -0.61 23.82
CA PHE A 12 4.58 -0.40 23.56
C PHE A 12 3.81 -0.06 24.86
N PRO A 13 3.57 1.23 25.17
CA PRO A 13 2.90 1.64 26.40
C PRO A 13 1.51 0.99 26.62
N ALA A 14 0.78 0.77 25.54
CA ALA A 14 -0.55 0.15 25.58
C ALA A 14 -0.52 -1.27 26.15
N LEU A 15 0.59 -2.00 26.04
CA LEU A 15 0.72 -3.36 26.59
C LEU A 15 0.85 -3.39 28.12
N ALA A 16 1.08 -2.24 28.75
CA ALA A 16 1.08 -2.10 30.22
C ALA A 16 -0.31 -1.82 30.81
N ILE A 17 -1.30 -1.51 29.96
CA ILE A 17 -2.67 -1.20 30.41
C ILE A 17 -3.30 -2.44 31.06
N GLN A 18 -4.02 -2.20 32.16
CA GLN A 18 -4.77 -3.23 32.88
C GLN A 18 -6.25 -2.86 32.95
N ASP A 19 -7.10 -3.84 32.75
CA ASP A 19 -8.53 -3.75 32.91
C ASP A 19 -8.93 -4.62 34.15
N ASN A 20 -9.41 -3.97 35.20
CA ASN A 20 -9.78 -4.66 36.48
C ASN A 20 -8.64 -5.55 37.07
N GLY A 21 -7.39 -5.04 37.02
CA GLY A 21 -6.22 -5.75 37.53
C GLY A 21 -5.69 -6.88 36.62
N ARG A 22 -6.24 -7.04 35.44
CA ARG A 22 -5.75 -8.00 34.41
C ARG A 22 -5.12 -7.26 33.25
N ARG A 23 -4.00 -7.79 32.71
CA ARG A 23 -3.36 -7.24 31.53
C ARG A 23 -4.36 -7.28 30.37
N ARG A 24 -4.48 -6.16 29.64
CA ARG A 24 -5.25 -6.10 28.40
C ARG A 24 -4.60 -6.97 27.33
N ILE A 25 -5.40 -7.73 26.60
CA ILE A 25 -4.98 -8.60 25.50
C ILE A 25 -5.48 -8.00 24.20
N TYR A 26 -4.59 -7.86 23.23
CA TYR A 26 -4.88 -7.34 21.90
C TYR A 26 -4.79 -8.48 20.90
N LEU A 27 -5.91 -8.82 20.25
CA LEU A 27 -6.02 -9.90 19.26
C LEU A 27 -6.61 -9.42 17.94
N ASP A 28 -6.61 -8.09 17.71
CA ASP A 28 -7.23 -7.45 16.54
C ASP A 28 -6.21 -6.72 15.68
N ASN A 29 -5.03 -7.27 15.50
CA ASN A 29 -3.97 -6.69 14.67
C ASN A 29 -4.36 -6.50 13.20
N PRO A 30 -5.21 -7.35 12.57
CA PRO A 30 -5.71 -7.08 11.21
C PRO A 30 -6.48 -5.77 11.08
N ALA A 31 -7.09 -5.28 12.16
CA ALA A 31 -7.75 -3.96 12.20
C ALA A 31 -6.78 -2.81 12.50
N GLY A 32 -5.69 -3.08 13.22
CA GLY A 32 -4.64 -2.12 13.56
C GLY A 32 -3.77 -2.57 14.72
N THR A 33 -2.50 -2.17 14.72
CA THR A 33 -1.54 -2.53 15.78
C THR A 33 -1.44 -1.46 16.84
N GLN A 34 -0.90 -1.83 18.01
CA GLN A 34 -0.47 -0.86 19.01
C GLN A 34 0.80 -0.14 18.53
N VAL A 35 1.04 1.06 19.05
CA VAL A 35 2.11 1.95 18.58
C VAL A 35 3.23 2.03 19.62
N PRO A 36 4.50 1.92 19.23
CA PRO A 36 5.62 2.17 20.13
C PRO A 36 5.66 3.63 20.59
N GLY A 37 6.11 3.86 21.83
CA GLY A 37 6.25 5.21 22.36
C GLY A 37 7.16 6.14 21.52
N GLY A 38 8.18 5.57 20.89
CA GLY A 38 9.07 6.31 19.99
C GLY A 38 8.38 6.91 18.77
N VAL A 39 7.34 6.22 18.22
CA VAL A 39 6.57 6.76 17.08
C VAL A 39 5.76 7.99 17.53
N ALA A 40 5.08 7.90 18.67
CA ALA A 40 4.32 9.03 19.21
C ALA A 40 5.24 10.22 19.54
N ALA A 41 6.44 9.96 20.08
CA ALA A 41 7.43 10.99 20.35
C ALA A 41 7.92 11.67 19.07
N ALA A 42 8.27 10.92 18.03
CA ALA A 42 8.69 11.47 16.74
C ALA A 42 7.62 12.32 16.07
N MET A 43 6.35 11.90 16.12
CA MET A 43 5.22 12.70 15.62
C MET A 43 5.08 14.02 16.39
N SER A 44 5.19 13.97 17.73
CA SER A 44 5.13 15.16 18.57
C SER A 44 6.30 16.11 18.29
N GLU A 45 7.51 15.59 18.14
CA GLU A 45 8.69 16.36 17.82
C GLU A 45 8.56 17.07 16.46
N CYS A 46 8.11 16.35 15.43
CA CYS A 46 7.87 16.92 14.12
C CYS A 46 6.88 18.10 14.18
N LEU A 47 5.75 17.92 14.88
CA LEU A 47 4.72 18.97 15.04
C LEU A 47 5.23 20.19 15.79
N LEU A 48 6.12 20.01 16.77
CA LEU A 48 6.60 21.08 17.64
C LEU A 48 7.84 21.80 17.07
N GLN A 49 8.66 21.12 16.25
CA GLN A 49 9.96 21.64 15.86
C GLN A 49 10.14 21.80 14.33
N SER A 50 9.41 21.02 13.51
CA SER A 50 9.59 20.97 12.06
C SER A 50 8.28 21.19 11.29
N ASN A 51 7.28 21.83 11.91
CA ASN A 51 5.96 22.02 11.29
C ASN A 51 6.00 23.18 10.29
N ALA A 52 6.32 22.87 9.03
CA ALA A 52 6.32 23.83 7.93
C ALA A 52 5.93 23.14 6.60
N ASN A 53 5.55 23.95 5.59
CA ASN A 53 5.41 23.45 4.23
C ASN A 53 6.79 23.10 3.65
N LEU A 54 6.79 22.14 2.74
CA LEU A 54 7.99 21.65 2.04
C LEU A 54 8.49 22.66 0.99
N GLY A 55 9.79 22.56 0.66
CA GLY A 55 10.40 23.28 -0.46
C GLY A 55 10.71 24.75 -0.19
N GLY A 56 10.61 25.25 1.02
CA GLY A 56 10.97 26.62 1.39
C GLY A 56 12.46 26.79 1.72
N TYR A 57 12.98 28.01 1.54
CA TYR A 57 14.40 28.34 1.78
C TYR A 57 14.73 28.69 3.24
N PHE A 58 13.91 28.31 4.19
CA PHE A 58 14.09 28.61 5.62
C PHE A 58 14.19 27.34 6.46
N ALA A 59 14.82 27.44 7.64
CA ALA A 59 15.26 26.29 8.43
C ALA A 59 14.15 25.30 8.79
N SER A 60 12.93 25.76 9.14
CA SER A 60 11.83 24.86 9.48
C SER A 60 11.29 24.08 8.26
N SER A 61 11.33 24.67 7.07
CA SER A 61 10.98 23.97 5.84
C SER A 61 12.02 22.91 5.47
N ALA A 62 13.32 23.25 5.58
CA ALA A 62 14.38 22.27 5.34
C ALA A 62 14.31 21.10 6.35
N ALA A 63 13.96 21.36 7.61
CA ALA A 63 13.75 20.31 8.60
C ALA A 63 12.51 19.44 8.26
N ALA A 64 11.46 20.02 7.72
CA ALA A 64 10.28 19.27 7.26
C ALA A 64 10.63 18.41 6.02
N ASP A 65 11.39 18.94 5.07
CA ASP A 65 11.91 18.19 3.91
C ASP A 65 12.71 16.97 4.36
N GLU A 66 13.64 17.14 5.31
CA GLU A 66 14.47 16.05 5.86
C GLU A 66 13.62 14.92 6.49
N VAL A 67 12.55 15.27 7.23
CA VAL A 67 11.62 14.28 7.82
C VAL A 67 10.96 13.46 6.72
N VAL A 68 10.45 14.11 5.67
CA VAL A 68 9.74 13.42 4.58
C VAL A 68 10.70 12.57 3.75
N ASP A 69 11.88 13.08 3.43
CA ASP A 69 12.87 12.34 2.63
C ASP A 69 13.42 11.14 3.39
N SER A 70 13.73 11.29 4.68
CA SER A 70 14.13 10.18 5.56
C SER A 70 13.06 9.10 5.64
N ALA A 71 11.78 9.49 5.71
CA ALA A 71 10.66 8.55 5.71
C ALA A 71 10.55 7.80 4.37
N ARG A 72 10.72 8.49 3.22
CA ARG A 72 10.74 7.85 1.90
C ARG A 72 11.87 6.84 1.78
N GLU A 73 13.07 7.21 2.21
CA GLU A 73 14.23 6.31 2.23
C GLU A 73 14.00 5.09 3.12
N ALA A 74 13.40 5.27 4.30
CA ALA A 74 13.09 4.17 5.21
C ALA A 74 12.08 3.20 4.56
N MET A 75 11.03 3.71 3.92
CA MET A 75 10.07 2.88 3.21
C MET A 75 10.66 2.21 1.98
N ALA A 76 11.53 2.90 1.23
CA ALA A 76 12.24 2.30 0.11
C ALA A 76 13.10 1.11 0.56
N ARG A 77 13.81 1.25 1.68
CA ARG A 77 14.58 0.14 2.28
C ARG A 77 13.69 -1.02 2.75
N LEU A 78 12.55 -0.72 3.39
CA LEU A 78 11.60 -1.74 3.87
C LEU A 78 11.04 -2.58 2.73
N LEU A 79 10.73 -1.95 1.59
CA LEU A 79 10.10 -2.58 0.44
C LEU A 79 11.12 -3.09 -0.61
N ASN A 80 12.41 -2.91 -0.39
CA ASN A 80 13.48 -3.13 -1.37
C ASN A 80 13.22 -2.39 -2.70
N ALA A 81 12.75 -1.14 -2.63
CA ALA A 81 12.56 -0.27 -3.77
C ALA A 81 13.91 0.20 -4.36
N SER A 82 13.95 0.45 -5.65
CA SER A 82 15.16 0.92 -6.34
C SER A 82 15.50 2.37 -6.01
N SER A 83 14.49 3.18 -5.64
CA SER A 83 14.63 4.59 -5.34
C SER A 83 13.57 5.07 -4.35
N ALA A 84 13.93 6.03 -3.50
CA ALA A 84 12.96 6.75 -2.66
C ALA A 84 11.95 7.57 -3.50
N ARG A 85 12.25 7.88 -4.75
CA ARG A 85 11.30 8.50 -5.69
C ARG A 85 10.10 7.62 -6.02
N GLU A 86 10.20 6.32 -5.82
CA GLU A 86 9.10 5.36 -6.01
C GLU A 86 8.10 5.35 -4.85
N ILE A 87 8.35 6.12 -3.77
CA ILE A 87 7.53 6.15 -2.55
C ILE A 87 6.66 7.40 -2.52
N VAL A 88 5.35 7.18 -2.46
CA VAL A 88 4.32 8.23 -2.33
C VAL A 88 3.58 8.04 -1.01
N PHE A 89 3.39 9.13 -0.27
CA PHE A 89 2.62 9.12 0.98
C PHE A 89 1.20 9.65 0.78
N GLY A 90 0.27 9.08 1.52
CA GLY A 90 -1.11 9.54 1.58
C GLY A 90 -1.73 9.29 2.96
N GLN A 91 -2.99 9.63 3.12
CA GLN A 91 -3.67 9.53 4.42
C GLN A 91 -3.85 8.08 4.88
N ASN A 92 -4.10 7.16 3.99
CA ASN A 92 -4.20 5.71 4.18
C ASN A 92 -4.26 5.02 2.81
N MET A 93 -4.12 3.69 2.80
CA MET A 93 -4.22 2.89 1.57
C MET A 93 -5.49 3.17 0.79
N THR A 94 -6.65 3.17 1.45
CA THR A 94 -7.96 3.38 0.78
C THR A 94 -8.01 4.71 0.02
N THR A 95 -7.56 5.79 0.65
CA THR A 95 -7.52 7.12 0.02
C THR A 95 -6.54 7.16 -1.15
N ILE A 96 -5.37 6.52 -1.00
CA ILE A 96 -4.40 6.39 -2.10
C ILE A 96 -5.04 5.64 -3.28
N THR A 97 -5.69 4.50 -3.03
CA THR A 97 -6.33 3.70 -4.09
C THR A 97 -7.44 4.49 -4.78
N MET A 98 -8.28 5.20 -4.01
CA MET A 98 -9.33 6.08 -4.56
C MET A 98 -8.75 7.22 -5.42
N HIS A 99 -7.60 7.74 -5.06
CA HIS A 99 -6.93 8.79 -5.82
C HIS A 99 -6.22 8.23 -7.07
N LEU A 100 -5.42 7.17 -6.88
CA LEU A 100 -4.62 6.59 -7.94
C LEU A 100 -5.49 5.95 -9.04
N SER A 101 -6.64 5.36 -8.69
CA SER A 101 -7.57 4.79 -9.66
C SER A 101 -8.01 5.79 -10.72
N ARG A 102 -8.15 7.08 -10.36
CA ARG A 102 -8.48 8.15 -11.32
C ARG A 102 -7.35 8.45 -12.29
N SER A 103 -6.10 8.36 -11.84
CA SER A 103 -4.93 8.58 -12.69
C SER A 103 -4.69 7.38 -13.61
N ILE A 104 -4.78 6.16 -13.08
CA ILE A 104 -4.64 4.91 -13.85
C ILE A 104 -5.78 4.78 -14.88
N GLY A 105 -7.01 5.10 -14.48
CA GLY A 105 -8.18 5.02 -15.36
C GLY A 105 -8.06 5.85 -16.64
N ARG A 106 -7.27 6.93 -16.64
CA ARG A 106 -7.01 7.73 -17.85
C ARG A 106 -6.24 6.99 -18.95
N LEU A 107 -5.64 5.86 -18.62
CA LEU A 107 -4.96 5.00 -19.59
C LEU A 107 -5.94 4.06 -20.33
N PHE A 108 -7.19 3.93 -19.88
CA PHE A 108 -8.12 2.91 -20.32
C PHE A 108 -9.22 3.49 -21.23
N GLN A 109 -9.83 2.61 -22.02
CA GLN A 109 -10.90 2.94 -22.95
C GLN A 109 -12.18 2.16 -22.59
N PRO A 110 -13.39 2.65 -22.91
CA PRO A 110 -14.62 1.89 -22.76
C PRO A 110 -14.50 0.49 -23.36
N GLY A 111 -14.94 -0.53 -22.61
CA GLY A 111 -14.85 -1.94 -22.99
C GLY A 111 -13.53 -2.62 -22.65
N ASP A 112 -12.51 -1.90 -22.14
CA ASP A 112 -11.36 -2.53 -21.50
C ASP A 112 -11.79 -3.30 -20.24
N GLU A 113 -10.98 -4.25 -19.81
CA GLU A 113 -11.28 -5.14 -18.69
C GLU A 113 -10.30 -4.91 -17.54
N ILE A 114 -10.81 -5.03 -16.31
CA ILE A 114 -9.98 -5.09 -15.09
C ILE A 114 -10.30 -6.35 -14.31
N ILE A 115 -9.28 -6.98 -13.73
CA ILE A 115 -9.45 -8.18 -12.90
C ILE A 115 -9.33 -7.78 -11.43
N LEU A 116 -10.37 -8.11 -10.66
CA LEU A 116 -10.43 -7.93 -9.20
C LEU A 116 -10.60 -9.26 -8.51
N SER A 117 -10.14 -9.37 -7.28
CA SER A 117 -10.33 -10.58 -6.47
C SER A 117 -11.58 -10.48 -5.59
N ARG A 118 -12.25 -11.63 -5.38
CA ARG A 118 -13.36 -11.74 -4.42
C ARG A 118 -12.91 -11.95 -2.98
N MET A 119 -11.62 -12.18 -2.75
CA MET A 119 -11.05 -12.38 -1.42
C MET A 119 -10.51 -11.08 -0.80
N ASP A 120 -10.39 -10.03 -1.60
CA ASP A 120 -9.74 -8.80 -1.18
C ASP A 120 -10.59 -7.95 -0.23
N HIS A 121 -9.89 -7.15 0.57
CA HIS A 121 -10.52 -6.09 1.35
C HIS A 121 -11.18 -5.07 0.41
N ASP A 122 -12.34 -4.55 0.79
CA ASP A 122 -13.14 -3.64 -0.05
C ASP A 122 -12.39 -2.36 -0.47
N ALA A 123 -11.39 -1.95 0.29
CA ALA A 123 -10.49 -0.85 -0.09
C ALA A 123 -9.66 -1.12 -1.35
N ASN A 124 -9.45 -2.40 -1.71
CA ASN A 124 -8.83 -2.84 -2.97
C ASN A 124 -9.85 -3.35 -4.00
N VAL A 125 -11.12 -3.14 -3.77
CA VAL A 125 -12.22 -3.55 -4.68
C VAL A 125 -13.02 -2.34 -5.13
N TRP A 126 -13.64 -1.64 -4.17
CA TRP A 126 -14.62 -0.60 -4.49
C TRP A 126 -14.08 0.59 -5.28
N PRO A 127 -12.88 1.12 -5.05
CA PRO A 127 -12.32 2.19 -5.88
C PRO A 127 -12.22 1.82 -7.36
N TRP A 128 -11.86 0.58 -7.64
CA TRP A 128 -11.75 0.05 -9.01
C TRP A 128 -13.11 -0.20 -9.65
N VAL A 129 -14.09 -0.69 -8.90
CA VAL A 129 -15.48 -0.85 -9.36
C VAL A 129 -16.09 0.51 -9.71
N LEU A 130 -15.84 1.55 -8.89
CA LEU A 130 -16.31 2.91 -9.20
C LEU A 130 -15.65 3.44 -10.48
N MET A 131 -14.34 3.29 -10.61
CA MET A 131 -13.61 3.68 -11.82
C MET A 131 -14.15 2.93 -13.05
N ALA A 132 -14.33 1.62 -12.95
CA ALA A 132 -14.84 0.82 -14.05
C ALA A 132 -16.23 1.27 -14.49
N LYS A 133 -17.11 1.58 -13.53
CA LYS A 133 -18.45 2.11 -13.81
C LYS A 133 -18.40 3.48 -14.49
N GLU A 134 -17.53 4.38 -14.05
CA GLU A 134 -17.38 5.72 -14.63
C GLU A 134 -16.83 5.69 -16.06
N LEU A 135 -15.96 4.71 -16.37
CA LEU A 135 -15.25 4.61 -17.64
C LEU A 135 -15.82 3.51 -18.59
N GLU A 136 -16.94 2.89 -18.21
CA GLU A 136 -17.56 1.80 -18.97
C GLU A 136 -16.62 0.61 -19.22
N LEU A 137 -15.82 0.24 -18.17
CA LEU A 137 -14.95 -0.93 -18.19
C LEU A 137 -15.70 -2.16 -17.69
N GLU A 138 -15.22 -3.35 -18.08
CA GLU A 138 -15.72 -4.62 -17.56
C GLU A 138 -14.91 -5.09 -16.35
N VAL A 139 -15.60 -5.42 -15.25
CA VAL A 139 -14.97 -6.03 -14.07
C VAL A 139 -15.05 -7.54 -14.17
N ARG A 140 -13.90 -8.19 -14.23
CA ARG A 140 -13.78 -9.65 -14.18
C ARG A 140 -13.29 -10.06 -12.80
N TRP A 141 -13.88 -11.13 -12.25
CA TRP A 141 -13.63 -11.54 -10.88
C TRP A 141 -12.78 -12.80 -10.83
N LEU A 142 -11.58 -12.68 -10.29
CA LEU A 142 -10.74 -13.83 -9.96
C LEU A 142 -11.37 -14.57 -8.77
N PRO A 143 -11.82 -15.82 -8.96
CA PRO A 143 -12.37 -16.62 -7.90
C PRO A 143 -11.27 -17.15 -6.97
N PHE A 144 -11.66 -17.67 -5.82
CA PHE A 144 -10.80 -18.44 -4.93
C PHE A 144 -11.53 -19.71 -4.47
N SER A 145 -10.78 -20.73 -4.10
CA SER A 145 -11.34 -21.95 -3.52
C SER A 145 -11.92 -21.69 -2.13
N PRO A 146 -13.18 -21.96 -1.85
CA PRO A 146 -13.76 -21.80 -0.52
C PRO A 146 -13.24 -22.82 0.49
N GLU A 147 -12.56 -23.89 0.06
CA GLU A 147 -11.98 -24.90 0.91
C GLU A 147 -10.56 -24.52 1.36
N THR A 148 -9.73 -23.93 0.48
CA THR A 148 -8.33 -23.61 0.76
C THR A 148 -8.11 -22.11 0.95
N PHE A 149 -9.02 -21.27 0.46
CA PHE A 149 -8.90 -19.82 0.35
C PHE A 149 -7.70 -19.38 -0.47
N GLU A 150 -7.40 -20.11 -1.56
CA GLU A 150 -6.31 -19.84 -2.49
C GLU A 150 -6.86 -19.53 -3.88
N PHE A 151 -6.10 -18.76 -4.66
CA PHE A 151 -6.36 -18.54 -6.09
C PHE A 151 -5.82 -19.68 -6.91
N ASP A 152 -6.57 -20.12 -7.93
CA ASP A 152 -6.01 -20.95 -9.00
C ASP A 152 -5.45 -20.02 -10.10
N LEU A 153 -4.19 -20.23 -10.44
CA LEU A 153 -3.54 -19.48 -11.52
C LEU A 153 -4.09 -19.83 -12.90
N HIS A 154 -4.72 -20.98 -13.04
CA HIS A 154 -5.41 -21.35 -14.26
C HIS A 154 -6.66 -20.48 -14.49
N ASP A 155 -7.43 -20.19 -13.42
CA ASP A 155 -8.55 -19.26 -13.50
C ASP A 155 -8.09 -17.85 -13.93
N LEU A 156 -6.91 -17.42 -13.47
CA LEU A 156 -6.32 -16.15 -13.90
C LEU A 156 -5.96 -16.18 -15.39
N ASP A 157 -5.35 -17.27 -15.88
CA ASP A 157 -4.98 -17.40 -17.29
C ASP A 157 -6.22 -17.35 -18.20
N GLU A 158 -7.38 -17.89 -17.76
CA GLU A 158 -8.64 -17.80 -18.48
C GLU A 158 -9.30 -16.41 -18.45
N LEU A 159 -8.98 -15.61 -17.41
CA LEU A 159 -9.50 -14.25 -17.27
C LEU A 159 -8.70 -13.23 -18.08
N LEU A 160 -7.42 -13.50 -18.38
CA LEU A 160 -6.59 -12.59 -19.16
C LEU A 160 -6.99 -12.60 -20.62
N THR A 161 -7.31 -11.44 -21.17
CA THR A 161 -7.67 -11.23 -22.58
C THR A 161 -6.89 -10.07 -23.18
N ASP A 162 -7.01 -9.86 -24.48
CA ASP A 162 -6.40 -8.71 -25.17
C ASP A 162 -6.96 -7.35 -24.69
N ARG A 163 -8.08 -7.34 -23.97
CA ARG A 163 -8.70 -6.14 -23.40
C ARG A 163 -8.35 -5.93 -21.94
N THR A 164 -7.74 -6.89 -21.27
CA THR A 164 -7.36 -6.74 -19.86
C THR A 164 -6.26 -5.69 -19.72
N ARG A 165 -6.43 -4.74 -18.79
CA ARG A 165 -5.51 -3.61 -18.56
C ARG A 165 -4.92 -3.56 -17.16
N LEU A 166 -5.64 -4.08 -16.18
CA LEU A 166 -5.25 -3.99 -14.77
C LEU A 166 -5.70 -5.26 -14.03
N ILE A 167 -4.84 -5.73 -13.13
CA ILE A 167 -5.19 -6.71 -12.10
C ILE A 167 -4.91 -6.13 -10.73
N CYS A 168 -5.90 -6.22 -9.81
CA CYS A 168 -5.76 -5.81 -8.42
C CYS A 168 -5.97 -7.00 -7.50
N VAL A 169 -4.96 -7.31 -6.67
CA VAL A 169 -5.00 -8.45 -5.75
C VAL A 169 -4.33 -8.14 -4.42
N GLY A 170 -4.84 -8.72 -3.34
CA GLY A 170 -4.22 -8.66 -2.02
C GLY A 170 -3.04 -9.60 -1.88
N GLY A 171 -1.95 -9.13 -1.24
CA GLY A 171 -0.79 -9.97 -0.89
C GLY A 171 -1.11 -10.95 0.25
N ALA A 172 -2.02 -10.57 1.14
CA ALA A 172 -2.54 -11.44 2.20
C ALA A 172 -3.98 -11.05 2.56
N SER A 173 -4.80 -12.04 2.86
CA SER A 173 -6.18 -11.81 3.31
C SER A 173 -6.24 -11.33 4.75
N ASN A 174 -6.97 -10.24 5.00
CA ASN A 174 -7.24 -9.74 6.35
C ASN A 174 -8.21 -10.62 7.15
N LEU A 175 -8.91 -11.53 6.49
CA LEU A 175 -9.91 -12.41 7.11
C LEU A 175 -9.36 -13.81 7.36
N THR A 176 -8.78 -14.45 6.35
CA THR A 176 -8.32 -15.84 6.40
C THR A 176 -6.84 -15.97 6.77
N GLY A 177 -6.05 -14.89 6.57
CA GLY A 177 -4.58 -14.93 6.75
C GLY A 177 -3.83 -15.61 5.60
N THR A 178 -4.53 -16.02 4.54
CA THR A 178 -3.92 -16.63 3.35
C THR A 178 -2.93 -15.67 2.72
N LEU A 179 -1.71 -16.13 2.47
CA LEU A 179 -0.71 -15.43 1.65
C LEU A 179 -0.91 -15.83 0.20
N ASN A 180 -1.13 -14.86 -0.67
CA ASN A 180 -1.32 -15.07 -2.09
C ASN A 180 0.02 -15.06 -2.84
N ASP A 181 0.17 -15.91 -3.86
CA ASP A 181 1.34 -15.90 -4.76
C ASP A 181 1.27 -14.73 -5.74
N VAL A 182 1.41 -13.51 -5.19
CA VAL A 182 1.38 -12.28 -6.00
C VAL A 182 2.53 -12.22 -7.00
N THR A 183 3.64 -12.89 -6.75
CA THR A 183 4.77 -12.96 -7.69
C THR A 183 4.37 -13.67 -8.99
N SER A 184 3.73 -14.83 -8.90
CA SER A 184 3.24 -15.55 -10.07
C SER A 184 2.11 -14.79 -10.78
N ILE A 185 1.22 -14.13 -10.04
CA ILE A 185 0.14 -13.30 -10.59
C ILE A 185 0.74 -12.12 -11.37
N CYS A 186 1.67 -11.38 -10.78
CA CYS A 186 2.32 -10.23 -11.43
C CYS A 186 3.16 -10.65 -12.65
N ALA A 187 3.80 -11.83 -12.62
CA ALA A 187 4.52 -12.34 -13.76
C ALA A 187 3.59 -12.61 -14.95
N ARG A 188 2.39 -13.18 -14.72
CA ARG A 188 1.37 -13.38 -15.77
C ARG A 188 0.83 -12.07 -16.31
N ALA A 189 0.49 -11.14 -15.41
CA ALA A 189 0.05 -9.79 -15.79
C ALA A 189 1.06 -9.12 -16.71
N ARG A 190 2.34 -9.12 -16.31
CA ARG A 190 3.42 -8.55 -17.10
C ARG A 190 3.60 -9.23 -18.45
N ALA A 191 3.53 -10.56 -18.51
CA ALA A 191 3.62 -11.30 -19.79
C ALA A 191 2.48 -10.95 -20.75
N ALA A 192 1.32 -10.59 -20.22
CA ALA A 192 0.15 -10.14 -20.99
C ALA A 192 0.12 -8.60 -21.24
N GLY A 193 1.12 -7.84 -20.76
CA GLY A 193 1.13 -6.38 -20.88
C GLY A 193 0.09 -5.66 -19.99
N VAL A 194 -0.34 -6.32 -18.92
CA VAL A 194 -1.36 -5.86 -17.97
C VAL A 194 -0.68 -5.26 -16.74
N LEU A 195 -1.16 -4.10 -16.28
CA LEU A 195 -0.70 -3.48 -15.03
C LEU A 195 -1.13 -4.30 -13.80
N SER A 196 -0.30 -4.30 -12.78
CA SER A 196 -0.55 -5.02 -11.52
C SER A 196 -0.53 -4.07 -10.32
N TYR A 197 -1.57 -4.15 -9.48
CA TYR A 197 -1.73 -3.40 -8.25
C TYR A 197 -1.89 -4.37 -7.07
N VAL A 198 -0.94 -4.33 -6.13
CA VAL A 198 -0.91 -5.24 -4.98
C VAL A 198 -1.29 -4.49 -3.69
N ASP A 199 -2.38 -4.92 -3.06
CA ASP A 199 -2.69 -4.53 -1.68
C ASP A 199 -1.84 -5.35 -0.71
N ALA A 200 -0.79 -4.74 -0.19
CA ALA A 200 0.13 -5.36 0.76
C ALA A 200 -0.10 -4.94 2.22
N VAL A 201 -1.28 -4.39 2.52
CA VAL A 201 -1.63 -3.91 3.88
C VAL A 201 -1.46 -5.01 4.92
N GLN A 202 -1.80 -6.24 4.59
CA GLN A 202 -1.68 -7.38 5.51
C GLN A 202 -0.41 -8.22 5.27
N SER A 203 0.25 -8.14 4.13
CA SER A 203 1.49 -8.89 3.89
C SER A 203 2.73 -8.18 4.43
N VAL A 204 2.90 -6.87 4.23
CA VAL A 204 4.06 -6.09 4.72
C VAL A 204 4.33 -6.28 6.22
N PRO A 205 3.32 -6.30 7.12
CA PRO A 205 3.56 -6.54 8.54
C PRO A 205 4.15 -7.90 8.90
N HIS A 206 3.97 -8.91 8.04
CA HIS A 206 4.15 -10.32 8.40
C HIS A 206 5.23 -11.04 7.60
N VAL A 207 5.51 -10.59 6.38
CA VAL A 207 6.51 -11.20 5.50
C VAL A 207 7.42 -10.16 4.91
N ALA A 208 8.69 -10.53 4.69
CA ALA A 208 9.64 -9.66 4.00
C ALA A 208 9.10 -9.34 2.60
N THR A 209 9.00 -8.05 2.29
CA THR A 209 8.43 -7.58 1.03
C THR A 209 9.55 -7.03 0.15
N ASP A 210 9.69 -7.63 -1.03
CA ASP A 210 10.64 -7.22 -2.06
C ASP A 210 9.87 -6.91 -3.35
N VAL A 211 9.64 -5.62 -3.60
CA VAL A 211 8.86 -5.17 -4.76
C VAL A 211 9.54 -5.52 -6.09
N GLN A 212 10.88 -5.60 -6.11
CA GLN A 212 11.62 -5.99 -7.31
C GLN A 212 11.43 -7.49 -7.61
N ALA A 213 11.43 -8.35 -6.59
CA ALA A 213 11.18 -9.77 -6.72
C ALA A 213 9.72 -10.08 -7.04
N ILE A 214 8.76 -9.39 -6.40
CA ILE A 214 7.32 -9.49 -6.70
C ILE A 214 7.06 -9.07 -8.14
N GLY A 215 7.72 -8.02 -8.59
CA GLY A 215 7.60 -7.54 -9.96
C GLY A 215 6.27 -6.90 -10.29
N CYS A 216 5.54 -6.36 -9.32
CA CYS A 216 4.33 -5.58 -9.54
C CYS A 216 4.64 -4.18 -10.11
N ASP A 217 3.60 -3.46 -10.56
CA ASP A 217 3.72 -2.07 -10.98
C ASP A 217 3.41 -1.11 -9.84
N PHE A 218 2.50 -1.51 -8.96
CA PHE A 218 2.12 -0.76 -7.76
C PHE A 218 1.98 -1.71 -6.56
N LEU A 219 2.40 -1.23 -5.39
CA LEU A 219 2.17 -1.89 -4.12
C LEU A 219 1.78 -0.86 -3.08
N VAL A 220 0.73 -1.13 -2.31
CA VAL A 220 0.24 -0.20 -1.30
C VAL A 220 0.16 -0.86 0.07
N CYS A 221 0.50 -0.11 1.11
CA CYS A 221 0.37 -0.55 2.49
C CYS A 221 -0.01 0.60 3.42
N SER A 222 -0.30 0.27 4.66
CA SER A 222 -0.70 1.25 5.69
C SER A 222 0.08 1.02 6.99
N PRO A 223 0.97 1.95 7.40
CA PRO A 223 1.81 1.83 8.59
C PRO A 223 1.10 1.46 9.89
N TYR A 224 -0.16 1.85 10.08
CA TYR A 224 -0.91 1.49 11.29
C TYR A 224 -1.17 -0.03 11.45
N LYS A 225 -0.85 -0.84 10.42
CA LYS A 225 -0.86 -2.30 10.49
C LYS A 225 0.50 -2.87 10.96
N PHE A 226 1.57 -2.05 10.94
CA PHE A 226 2.91 -2.41 11.39
C PHE A 226 3.52 -1.32 12.28
N PHE A 227 2.77 -0.98 13.34
CA PHE A 227 3.19 -0.17 14.48
C PHE A 227 3.32 1.34 14.21
N GLY A 228 2.89 1.83 13.05
CA GLY A 228 2.95 3.23 12.67
C GLY A 228 1.64 4.00 12.86
N PRO A 229 1.59 5.28 12.43
CA PRO A 229 0.38 6.09 12.43
C PRO A 229 -0.59 5.68 11.31
N HIS A 230 -1.81 6.21 11.35
CA HIS A 230 -2.77 6.12 10.25
C HIS A 230 -2.25 6.95 9.05
N GLN A 231 -1.51 6.29 8.22
CA GLN A 231 -0.93 6.83 6.98
C GLN A 231 -0.95 5.75 5.91
N GLY A 232 -0.92 6.15 4.64
CA GLY A 232 -0.77 5.27 3.49
C GLY A 232 0.61 5.42 2.87
N VAL A 233 1.13 4.33 2.34
CA VAL A 233 2.34 4.29 1.54
C VAL A 233 2.03 3.55 0.25
N LEU A 234 2.30 4.21 -0.87
CA LEU A 234 2.33 3.61 -2.20
C LEU A 234 3.79 3.49 -2.62
N TRP A 235 4.19 2.33 -3.05
CA TRP A 235 5.30 2.14 -3.95
C TRP A 235 4.75 2.00 -5.38
N GLY A 236 5.32 2.71 -6.32
CA GLY A 236 5.00 2.56 -7.74
C GLY A 236 6.27 2.53 -8.56
N ARG A 237 6.32 1.64 -9.55
CA ARG A 237 7.43 1.56 -10.49
C ARG A 237 7.61 2.93 -11.15
N LEU A 238 8.82 3.49 -11.10
CA LEU A 238 9.08 4.89 -11.46
C LEU A 238 8.66 5.22 -12.89
N ASP A 239 8.98 4.36 -13.85
CA ASP A 239 8.63 4.54 -15.25
C ASP A 239 7.11 4.50 -15.51
N VAL A 240 6.34 3.83 -14.66
CA VAL A 240 4.88 3.83 -14.72
C VAL A 240 4.31 5.09 -14.06
N LEU A 241 4.81 5.47 -12.88
CA LEU A 241 4.39 6.70 -12.21
C LEU A 241 4.63 7.94 -13.10
N GLU A 242 5.76 8.01 -13.79
CA GLU A 242 6.10 9.12 -14.70
C GLU A 242 5.19 9.20 -15.94
N GLN A 243 4.50 8.12 -16.29
CA GLN A 243 3.52 8.11 -17.40
C GLN A 243 2.11 8.50 -16.96
N LEU A 244 1.81 8.45 -15.66
CA LEU A 244 0.49 8.79 -15.15
C LEU A 244 0.30 10.31 -15.11
N GLU A 245 -0.88 10.75 -15.50
CA GLU A 245 -1.32 12.11 -15.23
C GLU A 245 -1.88 12.20 -13.80
N PRO A 246 -1.18 12.86 -12.86
CA PRO A 246 -1.61 12.90 -11.47
C PRO A 246 -2.86 13.77 -11.29
N TYR A 247 -3.75 13.33 -10.40
CA TYR A 247 -4.97 14.06 -10.05
C TYR A 247 -4.65 15.07 -8.94
N LYS A 248 -4.02 16.19 -9.31
CA LYS A 248 -3.45 17.17 -8.38
C LYS A 248 -3.88 18.62 -8.68
N VAL A 249 -3.67 19.51 -7.71
CA VAL A 249 -3.81 20.95 -7.93
C VAL A 249 -2.62 21.49 -8.72
N ARG A 250 -2.84 22.57 -9.51
CA ARG A 250 -1.83 23.13 -10.41
C ARG A 250 -0.49 23.47 -9.77
N PRO A 251 -0.42 24.06 -8.55
CA PRO A 251 0.85 24.45 -7.96
C PRO A 251 1.62 23.27 -7.31
N ALA A 252 1.05 22.07 -7.22
CA ALA A 252 1.79 20.91 -6.73
C ALA A 252 2.93 20.55 -7.69
N PRO A 253 4.05 19.96 -7.20
CA PRO A 253 5.18 19.56 -8.03
C PRO A 253 4.74 18.72 -9.25
N THR A 254 5.54 18.76 -10.30
CA THR A 254 5.30 17.97 -11.52
C THR A 254 6.07 16.66 -11.54
N ASP A 255 7.08 16.57 -10.69
CA ASP A 255 7.98 15.41 -10.64
C ASP A 255 7.48 14.41 -9.61
N VAL A 256 7.69 13.12 -9.89
CA VAL A 256 7.48 12.01 -8.94
C VAL A 256 8.55 12.11 -7.84
N PRO A 257 8.21 11.93 -6.57
CA PRO A 257 6.90 11.57 -6.01
C PRO A 257 5.98 12.76 -5.66
N GLY A 258 6.45 13.98 -5.78
CA GLY A 258 5.74 15.18 -5.34
C GLY A 258 4.46 15.49 -6.14
N SER A 259 4.29 14.84 -7.30
CA SER A 259 3.11 14.98 -8.15
C SER A 259 1.90 14.16 -7.69
N PHE A 260 2.09 13.20 -6.78
CA PHE A 260 1.06 12.31 -6.24
C PHE A 260 0.78 12.53 -4.76
#